data_ebdc491b8cf6292c4e0b30968b411f18
#
_entry.id   ebdc491b8cf6292c4e0b30968b411f18
#
_cell.length_a   1.000
_cell.length_b   1.000
_cell.length_c   1.000
_cell.angle_alpha   90.00
_cell.angle_beta   90.00
_cell.angle_gamma   90.00
#
_symmetry.space_group_name_H-M   'P 1'
#
loop_
_entity.id
_entity.type
_entity.pdbx_description
1 polymer ?
#
loop_
_entity_poly.entity_id
_entity_poly.type
_entity_poly.pdbx_seq_one_letter_code
_entity_poly.pdbx_strand_id
1 'polypeptide(L)'
;MKYILFLFLICVSTLAAGELKVVSISPALTELICFLGKEKLLVGRSEVCNYPESVKKLPVAGRLAIPFVEKTVGLKPDLLVANDLVNPGVKAALERSGINTLVMPCRSMADYKKCVEVLGKELNASEAAARELERIARWENKPRKKLDLKILWVVWDTPLLTPGRRALLHDIIVKTGAENATGEFDQEYMRPSFDKLLKKDIDVIIWSASSAGWKQRRVWQKFSAVQKKRVLEDLHQDSLLRPGPRLPEAVDNLMKQLEKWSAK
;
A
#
# COMPACT_ATOMS: atom_id res chain seq x y z
N MET A 1 -74.15 7.23 19.33
CA MET A 1 -72.83 6.71 19.74
C MET A 1 -71.82 7.15 18.72
N LYS A 2 -70.95 8.17 19.03
CA LYS A 2 -69.87 8.67 18.13
C LYS A 2 -68.57 8.04 18.58
N TYR A 3 -67.95 7.21 17.71
CA TYR A 3 -66.65 6.67 17.97
C TYR A 3 -65.62 7.71 17.52
N ILE A 4 -64.83 8.27 18.45
CA ILE A 4 -63.67 9.12 18.16
C ILE A 4 -62.48 8.19 17.99
N LEU A 5 -61.99 8.10 16.74
CA LEU A 5 -60.78 7.34 16.40
C LEU A 5 -59.57 8.21 16.73
N PHE A 6 -58.83 7.88 17.80
CA PHE A 6 -57.58 8.55 18.16
C PHE A 6 -56.44 7.98 17.29
N LEU A 7 -56.08 8.72 16.29
CA LEU A 7 -54.89 8.38 15.47
C LEU A 7 -53.64 8.71 16.28
N PHE A 8 -52.96 7.68 16.82
CA PHE A 8 -51.65 7.83 17.47
C PHE A 8 -50.59 7.97 16.38
N LEU A 9 -50.15 9.21 16.10
CA LEU A 9 -49.05 9.51 15.20
C LEU A 9 -47.72 9.11 15.90
N ILE A 10 -47.20 7.90 15.64
CA ILE A 10 -45.90 7.49 16.14
C ILE A 10 -44.86 8.28 15.34
N CYS A 11 -44.36 9.35 15.93
CA CYS A 11 -43.22 10.10 15.43
C CYS A 11 -41.97 9.23 15.67
N VAL A 12 -41.59 8.40 14.69
CA VAL A 12 -40.32 7.69 14.70
C VAL A 12 -39.23 8.76 14.44
N SER A 13 -38.68 9.28 15.54
CA SER A 13 -37.46 10.09 15.47
C SER A 13 -36.33 9.18 14.99
N THR A 14 -36.05 9.22 13.70
CA THR A 14 -34.79 8.69 13.19
C THR A 14 -33.69 9.57 13.79
N LEU A 15 -33.07 9.10 14.90
CA LEU A 15 -31.75 9.65 15.27
C LEU A 15 -30.89 9.55 14.04
N ALA A 16 -30.55 10.68 13.43
CA ALA A 16 -29.54 10.75 12.41
C ALA A 16 -28.23 10.32 13.10
N ALA A 17 -27.87 9.05 12.96
CA ALA A 17 -26.54 8.60 13.33
C ALA A 17 -25.56 9.51 12.58
N GLY A 18 -24.73 10.26 13.30
CA GLY A 18 -23.74 11.14 12.70
C GLY A 18 -22.90 10.37 11.69
N GLU A 19 -22.45 11.04 10.62
CA GLU A 19 -21.63 10.42 9.61
C GLU A 19 -20.33 9.88 10.27
N LEU A 20 -19.99 8.62 10.00
CA LEU A 20 -18.81 7.93 10.56
C LEU A 20 -17.54 8.75 10.30
N LYS A 21 -16.77 9.03 11.35
CA LYS A 21 -15.49 9.77 11.26
C LYS A 21 -14.33 8.81 11.37
N VAL A 22 -13.43 8.86 10.40
CA VAL A 22 -12.30 7.93 10.28
C VAL A 22 -10.97 8.68 10.34
N VAL A 23 -10.07 8.22 11.17
CA VAL A 23 -8.64 8.58 11.09
C VAL A 23 -7.88 7.43 10.46
N SER A 24 -7.11 7.71 9.41
CA SER A 24 -6.26 6.70 8.78
C SER A 24 -4.78 7.05 8.95
N ILE A 25 -4.02 6.15 9.55
CA ILE A 25 -2.56 6.29 9.71
C ILE A 25 -1.74 5.36 8.81
N SER A 26 -2.38 4.77 7.81
CA SER A 26 -1.76 3.93 6.79
C SER A 26 -2.00 4.52 5.40
N PRO A 27 -0.96 4.81 4.60
CA PRO A 27 -1.14 5.30 3.23
C PRO A 27 -1.96 4.34 2.36
N ALA A 28 -1.68 3.04 2.42
CA ALA A 28 -2.41 2.02 1.64
C ALA A 28 -3.91 2.02 1.96
N LEU A 29 -4.27 2.08 3.25
CA LEU A 29 -5.67 2.09 3.69
C LEU A 29 -6.34 3.44 3.42
N THR A 30 -5.61 4.55 3.51
CA THR A 30 -6.12 5.88 3.11
C THR A 30 -6.50 5.89 1.63
N GLU A 31 -5.62 5.38 0.76
CA GLU A 31 -5.89 5.27 -0.67
C GLU A 31 -7.09 4.37 -0.95
N LEU A 32 -7.21 3.25 -0.23
CA LEU A 32 -8.35 2.35 -0.35
C LEU A 32 -9.67 3.02 0.08
N ILE A 33 -9.70 3.71 1.20
CA ILE A 33 -10.89 4.44 1.67
C ILE A 33 -11.36 5.45 0.62
N CYS A 34 -10.43 6.22 0.05
CA CYS A 34 -10.74 7.16 -1.02
C CYS A 34 -11.24 6.45 -2.28
N PHE A 35 -10.60 5.33 -2.67
CA PHE A 35 -10.98 4.53 -3.83
C PHE A 35 -12.38 3.92 -3.70
N LEU A 36 -12.77 3.54 -2.49
CA LEU A 36 -14.12 3.07 -2.18
C LEU A 36 -15.17 4.21 -2.16
N GLY A 37 -14.78 5.45 -2.48
CA GLY A 37 -15.68 6.61 -2.50
C GLY A 37 -16.03 7.14 -1.11
N LYS A 38 -15.23 6.81 -0.09
CA LYS A 38 -15.46 7.17 1.31
C LYS A 38 -14.50 8.22 1.85
N GLU A 39 -13.88 9.00 0.97
CA GLU A 39 -12.94 10.07 1.33
C GLU A 39 -13.52 11.08 2.34
N LYS A 40 -14.78 11.42 2.20
CA LYS A 40 -15.48 12.38 3.09
C LYS A 40 -15.52 11.94 4.55
N LEU A 41 -15.40 10.64 4.80
CA LEU A 41 -15.35 10.10 6.17
C LEU A 41 -14.01 10.37 6.86
N LEU A 42 -12.94 10.69 6.10
CA LEU A 42 -11.63 10.94 6.65
C LEU A 42 -11.57 12.30 7.36
N VAL A 43 -11.30 12.28 8.66
CA VAL A 43 -11.11 13.49 9.49
C VAL A 43 -9.66 13.70 9.92
N GLY A 44 -8.78 12.73 9.66
CA GLY A 44 -7.35 12.82 9.97
C GLY A 44 -6.53 11.76 9.24
N ARG A 45 -5.23 12.02 9.11
CA ARG A 45 -4.28 11.16 8.40
C ARG A 45 -2.93 11.07 9.09
N SER A 46 -2.07 10.15 8.67
CA SER A 46 -0.65 10.24 9.00
C SER A 46 0.09 11.24 8.07
N GLU A 47 1.26 11.69 8.49
CA GLU A 47 2.11 12.61 7.70
C GLU A 47 2.48 12.03 6.32
N VAL A 48 2.56 10.69 6.19
CA VAL A 48 2.94 9.98 4.96
C VAL A 48 1.74 9.58 4.08
N CYS A 49 0.50 9.85 4.50
CA CYS A 49 -0.68 9.71 3.65
C CYS A 49 -0.76 10.91 2.71
N ASN A 50 -0.38 10.73 1.45
CA ASN A 50 -0.16 11.78 0.47
C ASN A 50 -0.99 11.63 -0.81
N TYR A 51 -1.83 10.60 -0.92
CA TYR A 51 -2.66 10.34 -2.08
C TYR A 51 -4.08 9.90 -1.68
N PRO A 52 -5.13 10.38 -2.39
CA PRO A 52 -5.08 11.46 -3.39
C PRO A 52 -4.63 12.81 -2.78
N GLU A 53 -4.37 13.81 -3.64
CA GLU A 53 -3.84 15.12 -3.18
C GLU A 53 -4.74 15.81 -2.14
N SER A 54 -6.05 15.59 -2.25
CA SER A 54 -7.07 16.13 -1.34
C SER A 54 -6.85 15.74 0.12
N VAL A 55 -6.34 14.52 0.40
CA VAL A 55 -6.11 14.07 1.79
C VAL A 55 -5.03 14.86 2.49
N LYS A 56 -4.11 15.50 1.75
CA LYS A 56 -3.06 16.35 2.35
C LYS A 56 -3.61 17.53 3.16
N LYS A 57 -4.84 17.94 2.88
CA LYS A 57 -5.55 19.01 3.61
C LYS A 57 -6.04 18.58 4.98
N LEU A 58 -6.11 17.28 5.24
CA LEU A 58 -6.59 16.74 6.51
C LEU A 58 -5.53 16.93 7.62
N PRO A 59 -5.98 17.12 8.87
CA PRO A 59 -5.10 17.18 10.04
C PRO A 59 -4.19 15.96 10.14
N VAL A 60 -2.93 16.18 10.54
CA VAL A 60 -1.97 15.10 10.80
C VAL A 60 -2.20 14.55 12.20
N ALA A 61 -2.72 13.33 12.29
CA ALA A 61 -3.03 12.60 13.51
C ALA A 61 -1.94 11.58 13.91
N GLY A 62 -0.87 11.44 13.11
CA GLY A 62 0.21 10.48 13.42
C GLY A 62 1.27 10.40 12.35
N ARG A 63 2.25 9.52 12.61
CA ARG A 63 3.22 9.01 11.63
C ARG A 63 2.78 7.64 11.13
N LEU A 64 3.55 7.05 10.22
CA LEU A 64 3.31 5.66 9.81
C LEU A 64 3.31 4.73 11.04
N ALA A 65 2.20 4.01 11.26
CA ALA A 65 2.02 3.07 12.36
C ALA A 65 2.18 3.67 13.80
N ILE A 66 2.25 5.00 13.93
CA ILE A 66 2.41 5.72 15.22
C ILE A 66 1.36 6.83 15.31
N PRO A 67 0.15 6.57 15.85
CA PRO A 67 -0.84 7.62 16.09
C PRO A 67 -0.39 8.54 17.22
N PHE A 68 -0.67 9.84 17.07
CA PHE A 68 -0.55 10.82 18.14
C PHE A 68 -1.86 10.80 18.94
N VAL A 69 -1.87 10.10 20.06
CA VAL A 69 -3.10 9.80 20.82
C VAL A 69 -3.93 11.07 21.09
N GLU A 70 -3.34 12.11 21.66
CA GLU A 70 -4.04 13.36 21.99
C GLU A 70 -4.66 14.03 20.76
N LYS A 71 -3.90 14.12 19.65
CA LYS A 71 -4.40 14.70 18.40
C LYS A 71 -5.52 13.84 17.79
N THR A 72 -5.36 12.52 17.86
CA THR A 72 -6.37 11.59 17.36
C THR A 72 -7.67 11.73 18.16
N VAL A 73 -7.61 11.73 19.50
CA VAL A 73 -8.76 11.93 20.38
C VAL A 73 -9.42 13.29 20.13
N GLY A 74 -8.62 14.34 19.92
CA GLY A 74 -9.11 15.70 19.62
C GLY A 74 -9.93 15.80 18.34
N LEU A 75 -9.72 14.91 17.35
CA LEU A 75 -10.50 14.82 16.12
C LEU A 75 -11.84 14.09 16.32
N LYS A 76 -12.04 13.43 17.47
CA LYS A 76 -13.24 12.67 17.84
C LYS A 76 -13.66 11.69 16.73
N PRO A 77 -12.76 10.82 16.24
CA PRO A 77 -13.15 9.81 15.26
C PRO A 77 -13.91 8.67 15.95
N ASP A 78 -14.75 8.01 15.18
CA ASP A 78 -15.40 6.76 15.58
C ASP A 78 -14.47 5.56 15.33
N LEU A 79 -13.63 5.66 14.30
CA LEU A 79 -12.74 4.60 13.84
C LEU A 79 -11.34 5.13 13.52
N LEU A 80 -10.31 4.44 14.03
CA LEU A 80 -8.94 4.56 13.54
C LEU A 80 -8.56 3.32 12.74
N VAL A 81 -8.01 3.51 11.54
CA VAL A 81 -7.49 2.42 10.71
C VAL A 81 -5.98 2.51 10.56
N ALA A 82 -5.31 1.37 10.71
CA ALA A 82 -3.85 1.24 10.61
C ALA A 82 -3.47 -0.09 9.98
N ASN A 83 -2.33 -0.15 9.27
CA ASN A 83 -1.79 -1.43 8.81
C ASN A 83 -0.91 -2.12 9.88
N ASP A 84 -0.44 -1.36 10.84
CA ASP A 84 0.33 -1.83 11.99
C ASP A 84 0.28 -0.77 13.10
N LEU A 85 0.65 -1.15 14.32
CA LEU A 85 0.88 -0.24 15.44
C LEU A 85 2.20 -0.64 16.11
N VAL A 86 3.16 0.29 16.11
CA VAL A 86 4.48 0.07 16.73
C VAL A 86 4.37 -0.20 18.23
N ASN A 87 3.40 0.46 18.90
CA ASN A 87 3.15 0.26 20.34
C ASN A 87 1.73 -0.31 20.55
N PRO A 88 1.59 -1.58 20.94
CA PRO A 88 0.28 -2.19 21.21
C PRO A 88 -0.54 -1.47 22.31
N GLY A 89 0.12 -0.83 23.28
CA GLY A 89 -0.54 -0.06 24.34
C GLY A 89 -1.33 1.14 23.83
N VAL A 90 -0.97 1.66 22.65
CA VAL A 90 -1.69 2.77 22.01
C VAL A 90 -3.09 2.35 21.59
N LYS A 91 -3.28 1.12 21.09
CA LYS A 91 -4.60 0.59 20.76
C LYS A 91 -5.54 0.67 21.98
N ALA A 92 -5.08 0.12 23.10
CA ALA A 92 -5.88 0.14 24.33
C ALA A 92 -6.18 1.58 24.84
N ALA A 93 -5.26 2.53 24.63
CA ALA A 93 -5.48 3.93 25.01
C ALA A 93 -6.58 4.58 24.15
N LEU A 94 -6.58 4.34 22.85
CA LEU A 94 -7.60 4.85 21.92
C LEU A 94 -8.96 4.21 22.20
N GLU A 95 -9.00 2.91 22.43
CA GLU A 95 -10.24 2.18 22.74
C GLU A 95 -10.87 2.65 24.07
N ARG A 96 -10.05 2.94 25.10
CA ARG A 96 -10.54 3.58 26.33
C ARG A 96 -11.10 4.99 26.12
N SER A 97 -10.70 5.67 25.04
CA SER A 97 -11.25 6.96 24.63
C SER A 97 -12.47 6.85 23.73
N GLY A 98 -13.03 5.64 23.58
CA GLY A 98 -14.22 5.38 22.76
C GLY A 98 -13.95 5.28 21.25
N ILE A 99 -12.69 5.16 20.82
CA ILE A 99 -12.30 5.09 19.42
C ILE A 99 -12.07 3.62 19.04
N ASN A 100 -12.88 3.08 18.13
CA ASN A 100 -12.63 1.76 17.57
C ASN A 100 -11.30 1.75 16.81
N THR A 101 -10.47 0.72 17.01
CA THR A 101 -9.16 0.63 16.36
C THR A 101 -9.06 -0.64 15.53
N LEU A 102 -9.03 -0.47 14.21
CA LEU A 102 -8.93 -1.54 13.23
C LEU A 102 -7.48 -1.60 12.69
N VAL A 103 -6.76 -2.63 13.11
CA VAL A 103 -5.39 -2.88 12.64
C VAL A 103 -5.42 -4.05 11.66
N MET A 104 -5.06 -3.78 10.42
CA MET A 104 -5.09 -4.76 9.32
C MET A 104 -3.75 -4.76 8.59
N PRO A 105 -2.96 -5.82 8.66
CA PRO A 105 -1.78 -5.95 7.82
C PRO A 105 -2.13 -5.72 6.33
N CYS A 106 -1.31 -4.94 5.65
CA CYS A 106 -1.46 -4.67 4.23
C CYS A 106 -0.06 -4.66 3.60
N ARG A 107 0.54 -5.86 3.46
CA ARG A 107 1.92 -6.08 3.01
C ARG A 107 1.99 -6.82 1.67
N SER A 108 0.88 -7.43 1.26
CA SER A 108 0.74 -8.21 0.04
C SER A 108 -0.57 -7.91 -0.67
N MET A 109 -0.73 -8.36 -1.92
CA MET A 109 -2.02 -8.28 -2.60
C MET A 109 -3.10 -9.16 -1.94
N ALA A 110 -2.71 -10.25 -1.30
CA ALA A 110 -3.65 -11.06 -0.51
C ALA A 110 -4.19 -10.29 0.71
N ASP A 111 -3.31 -9.57 1.42
CA ASP A 111 -3.73 -8.70 2.52
C ASP A 111 -4.61 -7.55 2.02
N TYR A 112 -4.24 -6.94 0.89
CA TYR A 112 -5.02 -5.86 0.29
C TYR A 112 -6.46 -6.29 0.00
N LYS A 113 -6.65 -7.48 -0.60
CA LYS A 113 -8.00 -8.03 -0.85
C LYS A 113 -8.81 -8.17 0.45
N LYS A 114 -8.19 -8.66 1.53
CA LYS A 114 -8.85 -8.71 2.85
C LYS A 114 -9.19 -7.31 3.38
N CYS A 115 -8.29 -6.33 3.21
CA CYS A 115 -8.57 -4.95 3.59
C CYS A 115 -9.75 -4.37 2.80
N VAL A 116 -9.88 -4.68 1.50
CA VAL A 116 -11.02 -4.29 0.65
C VAL A 116 -12.32 -4.86 1.19
N GLU A 117 -12.36 -6.14 1.54
CA GLU A 117 -13.55 -6.80 2.10
C GLU A 117 -13.97 -6.18 3.44
N VAL A 118 -13.00 -6.01 4.35
CA VAL A 118 -13.29 -5.48 5.69
C VAL A 118 -13.72 -4.02 5.61
N LEU A 119 -12.96 -3.14 4.95
CA LEU A 119 -13.32 -1.73 4.83
C LEU A 119 -14.59 -1.52 4.01
N GLY A 120 -14.86 -2.40 3.03
CA GLY A 120 -16.13 -2.39 2.31
C GLY A 120 -17.34 -2.54 3.23
N LYS A 121 -17.25 -3.42 4.22
CA LYS A 121 -18.29 -3.62 5.24
C LYS A 121 -18.34 -2.48 6.25
N GLU A 122 -17.22 -2.18 6.88
CA GLU A 122 -17.11 -1.15 7.94
C GLU A 122 -17.56 0.24 7.46
N LEU A 123 -17.32 0.57 6.20
CA LEU A 123 -17.64 1.88 5.64
C LEU A 123 -18.93 1.91 4.82
N ASN A 124 -19.74 0.85 4.86
CA ASN A 124 -20.94 0.73 4.01
C ASN A 124 -20.63 0.99 2.52
N ALA A 125 -19.59 0.31 1.98
CA ALA A 125 -19.11 0.42 0.62
C ALA A 125 -18.99 -0.94 -0.09
N SER A 126 -19.84 -1.90 0.27
CA SER A 126 -19.74 -3.30 -0.19
C SER A 126 -19.75 -3.45 -1.71
N GLU A 127 -20.55 -2.65 -2.43
CA GLU A 127 -20.57 -2.67 -3.90
C GLU A 127 -19.25 -2.17 -4.52
N ALA A 128 -18.68 -1.09 -3.96
CA ALA A 128 -17.39 -0.58 -4.43
C ALA A 128 -16.27 -1.58 -4.13
N ALA A 129 -16.31 -2.23 -2.97
CA ALA A 129 -15.39 -3.30 -2.60
C ALA A 129 -15.49 -4.49 -3.55
N ALA A 130 -16.70 -4.94 -3.90
CA ALA A 130 -16.90 -6.04 -4.86
C ALA A 130 -16.29 -5.69 -6.23
N ARG A 131 -16.56 -4.48 -6.75
CA ARG A 131 -15.97 -4.03 -8.02
C ARG A 131 -14.45 -3.99 -7.98
N GLU A 132 -13.87 -3.58 -6.86
CA GLU A 132 -12.39 -3.57 -6.70
C GLU A 132 -11.82 -4.99 -6.69
N LEU A 133 -12.44 -5.91 -5.95
CA LEU A 133 -12.01 -7.31 -5.94
C LEU A 133 -12.06 -7.95 -7.33
N GLU A 134 -13.11 -7.69 -8.10
CA GLU A 134 -13.21 -8.14 -9.48
C GLU A 134 -12.13 -7.52 -10.39
N ARG A 135 -11.85 -6.22 -10.20
CA ARG A 135 -10.79 -5.52 -10.95
C ARG A 135 -9.42 -6.15 -10.69
N ILE A 136 -9.13 -6.45 -9.43
CA ILE A 136 -7.88 -7.12 -9.03
C ILE A 136 -7.84 -8.53 -9.61
N ALA A 137 -8.91 -9.30 -9.49
CA ALA A 137 -8.96 -10.67 -10.01
C ALA A 137 -8.70 -10.69 -11.53
N ARG A 138 -9.31 -9.77 -12.30
CA ARG A 138 -9.05 -9.64 -13.74
C ARG A 138 -7.57 -9.30 -14.02
N TRP A 139 -6.98 -8.40 -13.24
CA TRP A 139 -5.57 -8.04 -13.39
C TRP A 139 -4.63 -9.20 -13.01
N GLU A 140 -4.92 -9.92 -11.92
CA GLU A 140 -4.14 -11.09 -11.50
C GLU A 140 -4.15 -12.20 -12.55
N ASN A 141 -5.30 -12.44 -13.20
CA ASN A 141 -5.48 -13.48 -14.21
C ASN A 141 -5.07 -13.06 -15.63
N LYS A 142 -4.68 -11.80 -15.84
CA LYS A 142 -4.23 -11.32 -17.14
C LYS A 142 -2.97 -12.08 -17.59
N PRO A 143 -2.99 -12.75 -18.78
CA PRO A 143 -1.79 -13.39 -19.32
C PRO A 143 -0.64 -12.40 -19.46
N ARG A 144 0.57 -12.83 -19.09
CA ARG A 144 1.77 -12.02 -19.16
C ARG A 144 2.82 -12.72 -20.01
N LYS A 145 3.51 -11.94 -20.85
CA LYS A 145 4.67 -12.43 -21.59
C LYS A 145 5.81 -12.63 -20.57
N LYS A 146 6.49 -13.78 -20.65
CA LYS A 146 7.73 -13.98 -19.91
C LYS A 146 8.79 -13.01 -20.46
N LEU A 147 9.39 -12.23 -19.57
CA LEU A 147 10.55 -11.42 -19.86
C LEU A 147 11.79 -12.21 -19.43
N ASP A 148 12.72 -12.41 -20.36
CA ASP A 148 14.00 -13.07 -20.05
C ASP A 148 14.96 -12.04 -19.44
N LEU A 149 14.62 -11.51 -18.28
CA LEU A 149 15.33 -10.49 -17.55
C LEU A 149 15.45 -10.87 -16.08
N LYS A 150 16.64 -10.76 -15.55
CA LYS A 150 16.93 -10.88 -14.12
C LYS A 150 17.09 -9.50 -13.50
N ILE A 151 16.22 -9.18 -12.52
CA ILE A 151 16.11 -7.86 -11.92
C ILE A 151 16.68 -7.88 -10.50
N LEU A 152 17.58 -6.95 -10.22
CA LEU A 152 17.98 -6.59 -8.86
C LEU A 152 17.23 -5.32 -8.44
N TRP A 153 16.34 -5.42 -7.45
CA TRP A 153 15.68 -4.24 -6.87
C TRP A 153 16.42 -3.81 -5.59
N VAL A 154 16.97 -2.62 -5.60
CA VAL A 154 17.68 -2.04 -4.46
C VAL A 154 16.72 -1.14 -3.70
N VAL A 155 16.32 -1.56 -2.50
CA VAL A 155 15.41 -0.81 -1.61
C VAL A 155 16.19 0.15 -0.72
N TRP A 156 17.37 -0.27 -0.28
CA TRP A 156 18.29 0.52 0.54
C TRP A 156 19.73 0.18 0.17
N ASP A 157 20.62 1.16 0.21
CA ASP A 157 21.96 1.02 -0.32
C ASP A 157 23.02 0.72 0.75
N THR A 158 22.91 1.35 1.92
CA THR A 158 23.92 1.19 2.97
C THR A 158 23.26 1.02 4.32
N PRO A 159 23.19 -0.23 4.83
CA PRO A 159 23.56 -1.49 4.20
C PRO A 159 22.64 -1.86 3.03
N LEU A 160 23.18 -2.59 2.04
CA LEU A 160 22.40 -3.05 0.89
C LEU A 160 21.20 -3.90 1.32
N LEU A 161 20.00 -3.51 0.88
CA LEU A 161 18.75 -4.22 1.17
C LEU A 161 18.00 -4.48 -0.13
N THR A 162 17.61 -5.73 -0.35
CA THR A 162 16.91 -6.21 -1.55
C THR A 162 15.74 -7.11 -1.16
N PRO A 163 14.67 -7.23 -2.00
CA PRO A 163 13.52 -8.08 -1.70
C PRO A 163 13.86 -9.56 -1.86
N GLY A 164 13.57 -10.35 -0.83
CA GLY A 164 13.50 -11.81 -0.93
C GLY A 164 12.14 -12.28 -1.42
N ARG A 165 11.92 -13.62 -1.39
CA ARG A 165 10.71 -14.26 -1.96
C ARG A 165 9.40 -13.82 -1.31
N ARG A 166 9.42 -13.43 -0.03
CA ARG A 166 8.21 -13.05 0.73
C ARG A 166 7.87 -11.56 0.65
N ALA A 167 8.64 -10.77 -0.14
CA ALA A 167 8.37 -9.35 -0.32
C ALA A 167 7.31 -9.10 -1.40
N LEU A 168 6.50 -8.05 -1.22
CA LEU A 168 5.63 -7.51 -2.27
C LEU A 168 6.41 -7.23 -3.57
N LEU A 169 7.62 -6.72 -3.46
CA LEU A 169 8.47 -6.38 -4.62
C LEU A 169 8.89 -7.63 -5.40
N HIS A 170 9.04 -8.79 -4.76
CA HIS A 170 9.24 -10.06 -5.46
C HIS A 170 8.01 -10.40 -6.33
N ASP A 171 6.82 -10.33 -5.73
CA ASP A 171 5.57 -10.60 -6.46
C ASP A 171 5.39 -9.64 -7.64
N ILE A 172 5.76 -8.37 -7.47
CA ILE A 172 5.73 -7.38 -8.55
C ILE A 172 6.68 -7.77 -9.68
N ILE A 173 7.94 -8.11 -9.37
CA ILE A 173 8.92 -8.53 -10.38
C ILE A 173 8.39 -9.75 -11.14
N VAL A 174 7.94 -10.77 -10.43
CA VAL A 174 7.38 -11.99 -11.04
C VAL A 174 6.15 -11.66 -11.90
N LYS A 175 5.30 -10.75 -11.42
CA LYS A 175 4.10 -10.30 -12.16
C LYS A 175 4.45 -9.55 -13.44
N THR A 176 5.61 -8.91 -13.56
CA THR A 176 6.08 -8.35 -14.84
C THR A 176 6.58 -9.42 -15.82
N GLY A 177 6.70 -10.66 -15.40
CA GLY A 177 7.24 -11.76 -16.20
C GLY A 177 8.77 -11.90 -16.11
N ALA A 178 9.43 -11.14 -15.23
CA ALA A 178 10.87 -11.17 -14.99
C ALA A 178 11.24 -12.03 -13.77
N GLU A 179 12.54 -12.29 -13.58
CA GLU A 179 13.10 -13.02 -12.43
C GLU A 179 13.67 -12.04 -11.38
N ASN A 180 13.37 -12.26 -10.11
CA ASN A 180 14.02 -11.53 -9.03
C ASN A 180 15.40 -12.14 -8.74
N ALA A 181 16.48 -11.37 -8.88
CA ALA A 181 17.86 -11.80 -8.65
C ALA A 181 18.11 -12.34 -7.22
N THR A 182 17.26 -12.01 -6.27
CA THR A 182 17.32 -12.44 -4.86
C THR A 182 16.09 -13.26 -4.43
N GLY A 183 15.32 -13.77 -5.38
CA GLY A 183 14.10 -14.55 -5.16
C GLY A 183 14.30 -15.94 -4.56
N GLU A 184 15.53 -16.49 -4.55
CA GLU A 184 15.83 -17.75 -3.90
C GLU A 184 15.81 -17.67 -2.37
N PHE A 185 15.92 -16.47 -1.79
CA PHE A 185 15.93 -16.29 -0.34
C PHE A 185 14.52 -16.19 0.23
N ASP A 186 14.20 -17.10 1.15
CA ASP A 186 12.89 -17.17 1.82
C ASP A 186 12.77 -16.16 2.97
N GLN A 187 12.93 -14.89 2.65
CA GLN A 187 12.82 -13.74 3.55
C GLN A 187 12.02 -12.64 2.87
N GLU A 188 11.51 -11.69 3.66
CA GLU A 188 10.87 -10.49 3.09
C GLU A 188 11.93 -9.56 2.48
N TYR A 189 12.96 -9.23 3.26
CA TYR A 189 14.12 -8.47 2.78
C TYR A 189 15.41 -9.12 3.25
N MET A 190 16.46 -8.97 2.46
CA MET A 190 17.76 -9.54 2.74
C MET A 190 18.89 -8.58 2.41
N ARG A 191 20.08 -8.89 2.95
CA ARG A 191 21.33 -8.14 2.74
C ARG A 191 22.33 -9.03 1.99
N PRO A 192 22.30 -9.07 0.67
CA PRO A 192 23.21 -9.88 -0.10
C PRO A 192 24.63 -9.25 -0.10
N SER A 193 25.66 -10.08 -0.21
CA SER A 193 27.00 -9.57 -0.50
C SER A 193 27.14 -9.23 -1.98
N PHE A 194 27.93 -8.21 -2.29
CA PHE A 194 28.20 -7.81 -3.67
C PHE A 194 28.85 -8.95 -4.47
N ASP A 195 29.74 -9.75 -3.86
CA ASP A 195 30.41 -10.88 -4.52
C ASP A 195 29.40 -11.95 -4.99
N LYS A 196 28.33 -12.19 -4.20
CA LYS A 196 27.26 -13.10 -4.61
C LYS A 196 26.42 -12.50 -5.76
N LEU A 197 26.14 -11.20 -5.70
CA LEU A 197 25.36 -10.52 -6.76
C LEU A 197 26.14 -10.42 -8.07
N LEU A 198 27.45 -10.20 -8.01
CA LEU A 198 28.32 -10.11 -9.20
C LEU A 198 28.45 -11.44 -9.97
N LYS A 199 28.16 -12.58 -9.30
CA LYS A 199 28.12 -13.91 -9.94
C LYS A 199 26.78 -14.18 -10.64
N LYS A 200 25.81 -13.28 -10.53
CA LYS A 200 24.50 -13.38 -11.18
C LYS A 200 24.47 -12.46 -12.38
N ASP A 201 23.95 -12.96 -13.49
CA ASP A 201 23.72 -12.15 -14.68
C ASP A 201 22.51 -11.23 -14.45
N ILE A 202 22.76 -10.08 -13.82
CA ILE A 202 21.73 -9.07 -13.54
C ILE A 202 21.57 -8.18 -14.76
N ASP A 203 20.38 -8.23 -15.36
CA ASP A 203 20.05 -7.50 -16.58
C ASP A 203 19.59 -6.08 -16.32
N VAL A 204 18.86 -5.88 -15.22
CA VAL A 204 18.24 -4.59 -14.86
C VAL A 204 18.42 -4.33 -13.36
N ILE A 205 18.73 -3.09 -13.01
CA ILE A 205 18.67 -2.61 -11.62
C ILE A 205 17.51 -1.65 -11.49
N ILE A 206 16.63 -1.91 -10.51
CA ILE A 206 15.62 -0.96 -10.04
C ILE A 206 16.15 -0.34 -8.75
N TRP A 207 16.26 1.00 -8.74
CA TRP A 207 16.83 1.72 -7.62
C TRP A 207 15.77 2.54 -6.89
N SER A 208 15.44 2.15 -5.67
CA SER A 208 14.49 2.86 -4.79
C SER A 208 15.17 3.53 -3.58
N ALA A 209 16.49 3.36 -3.44
CA ALA A 209 17.25 4.01 -2.38
C ALA A 209 17.49 5.50 -2.67
N SER A 210 17.55 6.32 -1.63
CA SER A 210 17.71 7.78 -1.76
C SER A 210 19.16 8.26 -1.95
N SER A 211 20.13 7.34 -2.05
CA SER A 211 21.55 7.69 -2.16
C SER A 211 21.90 8.27 -3.53
N ALA A 212 22.39 9.50 -3.53
CA ALA A 212 22.92 10.13 -4.73
C ALA A 212 24.30 9.55 -5.12
N GLY A 213 24.63 9.60 -6.41
CA GLY A 213 25.97 9.24 -6.89
C GLY A 213 26.33 7.76 -6.77
N TRP A 214 25.40 6.87 -6.54
CA TRP A 214 25.65 5.45 -6.36
C TRP A 214 26.28 4.78 -7.61
N LYS A 215 25.88 5.22 -8.81
CA LYS A 215 26.41 4.68 -10.08
C LYS A 215 27.92 4.88 -10.25
N GLN A 216 28.49 5.92 -9.64
CA GLN A 216 29.93 6.24 -9.70
C GLN A 216 30.77 5.37 -8.76
N ARG A 217 30.15 4.65 -7.82
CA ARG A 217 30.89 3.76 -6.93
C ARG A 217 31.40 2.53 -7.69
N ARG A 218 32.68 2.21 -7.53
CA ARG A 218 33.39 1.14 -8.24
C ARG A 218 32.66 -0.21 -8.21
N VAL A 219 31.99 -0.53 -7.09
CA VAL A 219 31.28 -1.81 -6.96
C VAL A 219 30.10 -1.90 -7.90
N TRP A 220 29.32 -0.82 -8.08
CA TRP A 220 28.16 -0.80 -8.97
C TRP A 220 28.55 -0.76 -10.44
N GLN A 221 29.68 -0.15 -10.78
CA GLN A 221 30.22 -0.13 -12.15
C GLN A 221 30.60 -1.52 -12.68
N LYS A 222 30.77 -2.50 -11.80
CA LYS A 222 31.01 -3.91 -12.20
C LYS A 222 29.78 -4.61 -12.75
N PHE A 223 28.55 -4.09 -12.50
CA PHE A 223 27.33 -4.70 -12.98
C PHE A 223 27.06 -4.34 -14.44
N SER A 224 26.78 -5.36 -15.27
CA SER A 224 26.45 -5.19 -16.69
C SER A 224 25.24 -4.26 -16.89
N ALA A 225 24.26 -4.32 -15.98
CA ALA A 225 23.10 -3.44 -15.99
C ALA A 225 23.47 -1.95 -15.92
N VAL A 226 24.46 -1.58 -15.10
CA VAL A 226 24.94 -0.19 -15.00
C VAL A 226 25.70 0.20 -16.27
N GLN A 227 26.60 -0.67 -16.76
CA GLN A 227 27.39 -0.43 -17.98
C GLN A 227 26.48 -0.26 -19.22
N LYS A 228 25.42 -1.06 -19.31
CA LYS A 228 24.43 -1.03 -20.40
C LYS A 228 23.34 0.03 -20.18
N LYS A 229 23.40 0.84 -19.11
CA LYS A 229 22.39 1.85 -18.75
C LYS A 229 20.97 1.27 -18.56
N ARG A 230 20.85 0.03 -18.11
CA ARG A 230 19.59 -0.65 -17.81
C ARG A 230 19.23 -0.47 -16.35
N VAL A 231 18.97 0.77 -15.96
CA VAL A 231 18.66 1.18 -14.59
C VAL A 231 17.38 2.00 -14.58
N LEU A 232 16.47 1.67 -13.67
CA LEU A 232 15.24 2.43 -13.40
C LEU A 232 15.35 3.08 -12.02
N GLU A 233 15.30 4.41 -11.96
CA GLU A 233 15.38 5.19 -10.72
C GLU A 233 14.09 6.00 -10.47
N ASP A 234 13.51 6.54 -11.54
CA ASP A 234 12.36 7.45 -11.47
C ASP A 234 11.03 6.69 -11.55
N LEU A 235 10.88 5.66 -10.73
CA LEU A 235 9.61 4.97 -10.60
C LEU A 235 8.73 5.73 -9.61
N HIS A 236 7.41 5.75 -9.87
CA HIS A 236 6.42 6.21 -8.89
C HIS A 236 6.41 5.24 -7.70
N GLN A 237 7.40 5.37 -6.83
CA GLN A 237 7.70 4.42 -5.74
C GLN A 237 6.50 4.18 -4.85
N ASP A 238 5.76 5.22 -4.49
CA ASP A 238 4.59 5.09 -3.62
C ASP A 238 3.54 4.11 -4.15
N SER A 239 3.31 4.07 -5.46
CA SER A 239 2.34 3.14 -6.07
C SER A 239 2.85 1.71 -6.22
N LEU A 240 4.17 1.50 -6.23
CA LEU A 240 4.79 0.17 -6.30
C LEU A 240 5.11 -0.39 -4.91
N LEU A 241 5.39 0.47 -3.92
CA LEU A 241 5.76 0.04 -2.58
C LEU A 241 4.56 -0.17 -1.64
N ARG A 242 3.34 0.11 -2.12
CA ARG A 242 2.11 0.01 -1.32
C ARG A 242 1.13 -0.94 -2.01
N PRO A 243 0.68 -2.02 -1.35
CA PRO A 243 -0.48 -2.77 -1.84
C PRO A 243 -1.69 -1.82 -1.87
N GLY A 244 -2.28 -1.61 -3.04
CA GLY A 244 -3.33 -0.61 -3.15
C GLY A 244 -3.97 -0.52 -4.53
N PRO A 245 -4.95 0.37 -4.71
CA PRO A 245 -5.70 0.47 -5.95
C PRO A 245 -4.85 0.90 -7.15
N ARG A 246 -3.72 1.57 -6.93
CA ARG A 246 -2.80 2.02 -7.98
C ARG A 246 -1.77 0.97 -8.41
N LEU A 247 -1.55 -0.07 -7.60
CA LEU A 247 -0.50 -1.06 -7.84
C LEU A 247 -0.66 -1.79 -9.20
N PRO A 248 -1.86 -2.23 -9.63
CA PRO A 248 -2.03 -2.88 -10.92
C PRO A 248 -1.52 -2.05 -12.10
N GLU A 249 -1.86 -0.78 -12.15
CA GLU A 249 -1.41 0.14 -13.20
C GLU A 249 0.10 0.40 -13.13
N ALA A 250 0.63 0.59 -11.92
CA ALA A 250 2.06 0.81 -11.71
C ALA A 250 2.90 -0.39 -12.17
N VAL A 251 2.44 -1.62 -11.92
CA VAL A 251 3.09 -2.85 -12.39
C VAL A 251 2.98 -2.98 -13.92
N ASP A 252 1.84 -2.67 -14.53
CA ASP A 252 1.68 -2.70 -15.99
C ASP A 252 2.60 -1.67 -16.67
N ASN A 253 2.79 -0.50 -16.05
CA ASN A 253 3.73 0.52 -16.55
C ASN A 253 5.19 0.10 -16.37
N LEU A 254 5.53 -0.53 -15.24
CA LEU A 254 6.86 -1.12 -15.05
C LEU A 254 7.16 -2.18 -16.11
N MET A 255 6.21 -3.09 -16.37
CA MET A 255 6.36 -4.12 -17.39
C MET A 255 6.66 -3.51 -18.76
N LYS A 256 5.93 -2.48 -19.20
CA LYS A 256 6.19 -1.79 -20.47
C LYS A 256 7.60 -1.18 -20.55
N GLN A 257 8.14 -0.70 -19.42
CA GLN A 257 9.51 -0.18 -19.37
C GLN A 257 10.54 -1.31 -19.51
N LEU A 258 10.27 -2.47 -18.90
CA LEU A 258 11.16 -3.64 -18.95
C LEU A 258 11.15 -4.31 -20.33
N GLU A 259 10.03 -4.33 -21.03
CA GLU A 259 9.89 -4.91 -22.39
C GLU A 259 10.90 -4.34 -23.38
N LYS A 260 11.30 -3.08 -23.22
CA LYS A 260 12.33 -2.43 -24.07
C LYS A 260 13.68 -3.15 -24.04
N TRP A 261 13.95 -3.91 -22.99
CA TRP A 261 15.21 -4.63 -22.79
C TRP A 261 15.08 -6.14 -22.96
N SER A 262 13.88 -6.68 -23.00
CA SER A 262 13.59 -8.10 -23.23
C SER A 262 13.61 -8.49 -24.72
N ALA A 263 13.53 -7.55 -25.63
CA ALA A 263 13.35 -7.77 -27.07
C ALA A 263 14.67 -7.94 -27.87
N LYS A 264 15.75 -8.41 -27.22
CA LYS A 264 17.03 -8.64 -27.92
C LYS A 264 17.49 -10.09 -27.79
#